data_3b1eae65dabc9840781404bb767efbcf
#
_entry.id   3b1eae65dabc9840781404bb767efbcf
#
_cell.length_a   1.000
_cell.length_b   1.000
_cell.length_c   1.000
_cell.angle_alpha   90.00
_cell.angle_beta   90.00
_cell.angle_gamma   90.00
#
_symmetry.space_group_name_H-M   'P 1'
#
loop_
_entity.id
_entity.type
_entity.pdbx_description
1 polymer ?
#
loop_
_entity_poly.entity_id
_entity_poly.type
_entity_poly.pdbx_seq_one_letter_code
_entity_poly.pdbx_strand_id
1 'polypeptide(L)'
;CLVGSEMCIRDRINSKILIHEGSFESLGALIKREFSNFNIHLNHCTDNIYHREDIKKFIKSFNDNEIKIYDNFGLQLKEFNRDSWSRDWNKIMSKPLLEIPEISNFNKVIPLQEFEDFEKKNIIEKHELDGIQIGGEKLALELLNSFFEYRADGYRKKMSCPNEAETACSRLSPHIAFGSISLRKVYQSLSDALITSNFKNDLYSFKKRLHWHCHFIQKLETEPELEYKSMHPHCDKLREIEDKELIEKWINGETGFPFLDACLIYLKKTGWINFRMRAMIMSFASYNLWQPWQLTSPLLAELFTDFEPGIHISQVQMQSGVTGINLPRIYSVYKQSLDQDPSAEWIKSIIPSLEKIDSNLIHNAELKDIYLEKIVDPKKTAAKARESIWSIRKNTEFKKLAKEVFIKHGSRRTQRFNRMR
;
A
#
# COMPACT_ATOMS: atom_id res chain seq x y z
N CYS A 1 -14.37 -6.90 -0.44
CA CYS A 1 -13.45 -7.59 -1.37
C CYS A 1 -13.70 -9.10 -1.43
N LEU A 2 -13.90 -9.77 -0.29
CA LEU A 2 -14.21 -11.20 -0.24
C LEU A 2 -15.48 -11.56 -1.02
N VAL A 3 -16.55 -10.77 -0.90
CA VAL A 3 -17.82 -11.01 -1.61
C VAL A 3 -17.63 -11.04 -3.14
N GLY A 4 -16.88 -10.09 -3.69
CA GLY A 4 -16.61 -10.05 -5.13
C GLY A 4 -15.74 -11.22 -5.60
N SER A 5 -14.75 -11.63 -4.79
CA SER A 5 -13.90 -12.79 -5.09
C SER A 5 -14.67 -14.10 -4.98
N GLU A 6 -15.56 -14.23 -4.01
CA GLU A 6 -16.42 -15.40 -3.83
C GLU A 6 -17.34 -15.60 -5.04
N MET A 7 -18.03 -14.56 -5.49
CA MET A 7 -18.87 -14.63 -6.68
C MET A 7 -18.07 -15.10 -7.90
N CYS A 8 -16.87 -14.58 -8.11
CA CYS A 8 -16.04 -15.00 -9.24
C CYS A 8 -15.60 -16.47 -9.15
N ILE A 9 -15.26 -16.96 -7.97
CA ILE A 9 -14.89 -18.36 -7.76
C ILE A 9 -16.10 -19.25 -7.99
N ARG A 10 -17.23 -18.94 -7.39
CA ARG A 10 -18.47 -19.70 -7.55
C ARG A 10 -18.89 -19.81 -9.02
N ASP A 11 -18.91 -18.69 -9.74
CA ASP A 11 -19.34 -18.65 -11.13
C ASP A 11 -18.41 -19.41 -12.08
N ARG A 12 -17.11 -19.46 -11.78
CA ARG A 12 -16.11 -20.11 -12.65
C ARG A 12 -15.91 -21.58 -12.39
N ILE A 13 -15.91 -21.97 -11.13
CA ILE A 13 -15.57 -23.33 -10.73
C ILE A 13 -16.76 -24.08 -10.08
N ASN A 14 -17.92 -23.44 -10.05
CA ASN A 14 -19.14 -23.98 -9.43
C ASN A 14 -18.88 -24.54 -8.02
N SER A 15 -18.07 -23.83 -7.24
CA SER A 15 -17.69 -24.24 -5.90
C SER A 15 -18.02 -23.15 -4.88
N LYS A 16 -18.10 -23.52 -3.61
CA LYS A 16 -18.35 -22.59 -2.50
C LYS A 16 -17.04 -22.23 -1.79
N ILE A 17 -16.97 -21.01 -1.27
CA ILE A 17 -15.96 -20.65 -0.29
C ILE A 17 -16.42 -21.13 1.08
N LEU A 18 -15.59 -21.94 1.71
CA LEU A 18 -15.77 -22.35 3.09
C LEU A 18 -15.01 -21.40 4.00
N ILE A 19 -15.63 -20.97 5.08
CA ILE A 19 -15.03 -20.07 6.06
C ILE A 19 -14.80 -20.82 7.36
N HIS A 20 -13.57 -20.75 7.84
CA HIS A 20 -13.19 -21.22 9.16
C HIS A 20 -12.86 -20.01 10.05
N GLU A 21 -13.52 -19.92 11.20
CA GLU A 21 -13.19 -18.96 12.23
C GLU A 21 -12.24 -19.58 13.24
N GLY A 22 -11.01 -19.11 13.27
CA GLY A 22 -9.97 -19.65 14.14
C GLY A 22 -8.57 -19.34 13.66
N SER A 23 -7.58 -19.93 14.33
CA SER A 23 -6.17 -19.83 13.95
C SER A 23 -5.85 -20.74 12.75
N PHE A 24 -4.74 -20.45 12.07
CA PHE A 24 -4.20 -21.37 11.06
C PHE A 24 -3.88 -22.77 11.63
N GLU A 25 -3.53 -22.85 12.92
CA GLU A 25 -3.29 -24.13 13.60
C GLU A 25 -4.59 -24.93 13.71
N SER A 26 -5.70 -24.30 14.12
CA SER A 26 -7.01 -24.97 14.21
C SER A 26 -7.51 -25.40 12.83
N LEU A 27 -7.28 -24.60 11.79
CA LEU A 27 -7.59 -24.96 10.40
C LEU A 27 -6.76 -26.18 9.96
N GLY A 28 -5.47 -26.23 10.29
CA GLY A 28 -4.60 -27.35 9.96
C GLY A 28 -5.05 -28.64 10.64
N ALA A 29 -5.44 -28.57 11.91
CA ALA A 29 -5.99 -29.70 12.65
C ALA A 29 -7.30 -30.20 12.04
N LEU A 30 -8.19 -29.27 11.65
CA LEU A 30 -9.46 -29.57 11.00
C LEU A 30 -9.24 -30.30 9.67
N ILE A 31 -8.36 -29.78 8.80
CA ILE A 31 -8.06 -30.41 7.50
C ILE A 31 -7.59 -31.85 7.69
N LYS A 32 -6.66 -32.09 8.60
CA LYS A 32 -6.13 -33.45 8.86
C LYS A 32 -7.16 -34.40 9.43
N ARG A 33 -8.10 -33.91 10.22
CA ARG A 33 -9.17 -34.73 10.80
C ARG A 33 -10.18 -35.14 9.75
N GLU A 34 -10.56 -34.22 8.87
CA GLU A 34 -11.66 -34.41 7.94
C GLU A 34 -11.24 -35.07 6.61
N PHE A 35 -9.97 -34.95 6.23
CA PHE A 35 -9.47 -35.45 4.96
C PHE A 35 -8.30 -36.42 5.15
N SER A 36 -8.45 -37.63 4.63
CA SER A 36 -7.37 -38.62 4.62
C SER A 36 -6.39 -38.44 3.46
N ASN A 37 -6.78 -37.74 2.41
CA ASN A 37 -5.96 -37.45 1.23
C ASN A 37 -6.32 -36.05 0.71
N PHE A 38 -5.36 -35.14 0.70
CA PHE A 38 -5.55 -33.75 0.28
C PHE A 38 -4.26 -33.15 -0.27
N ASN A 39 -4.40 -32.08 -1.01
CA ASN A 39 -3.31 -31.20 -1.42
C ASN A 39 -3.68 -29.76 -1.09
N ILE A 40 -2.81 -29.07 -0.37
CA ILE A 40 -2.95 -27.65 -0.02
C ILE A 40 -2.13 -26.82 -1.00
N HIS A 41 -2.75 -25.81 -1.60
CA HIS A 41 -2.10 -24.89 -2.50
C HIS A 41 -2.14 -23.49 -1.91
N LEU A 42 -0.97 -22.89 -1.66
CA LEU A 42 -0.83 -21.56 -1.07
C LEU A 42 0.07 -20.67 -1.94
N ASN A 43 -0.20 -19.39 -1.96
CA ASN A 43 0.78 -18.41 -2.40
C ASN A 43 1.74 -18.07 -1.27
N HIS A 44 3.00 -17.75 -1.59
CA HIS A 44 3.93 -17.22 -0.62
C HIS A 44 3.34 -15.98 0.07
N CYS A 45 3.36 -15.98 1.40
CA CYS A 45 2.79 -14.91 2.21
C CYS A 45 3.76 -13.72 2.29
N THR A 46 3.31 -12.56 1.83
CA THR A 46 4.05 -11.28 1.90
C THR A 46 3.55 -10.37 3.02
N ASP A 47 2.67 -10.84 3.87
CA ASP A 47 2.02 -10.11 4.93
C ASP A 47 3.00 -9.74 6.09
N ASN A 48 2.47 -9.14 7.15
CA ASN A 48 3.20 -8.76 8.35
C ASN A 48 3.81 -9.97 9.07
N ILE A 49 4.72 -9.70 10.01
CA ILE A 49 5.50 -10.74 10.68
C ILE A 49 4.62 -11.75 11.44
N TYR A 50 3.50 -11.31 12.02
CA TYR A 50 2.60 -12.18 12.78
C TYR A 50 1.93 -13.20 11.86
N HIS A 51 1.33 -12.76 10.76
CA HIS A 51 0.71 -13.64 9.76
C HIS A 51 1.74 -14.57 9.12
N ARG A 52 2.96 -14.09 8.83
CA ARG A 52 4.05 -14.92 8.29
C ARG A 52 4.43 -16.04 9.25
N GLU A 53 4.54 -15.76 10.54
CA GLU A 53 4.88 -16.78 11.54
C GLU A 53 3.74 -17.80 11.72
N ASP A 54 2.49 -17.37 11.70
CA ASP A 54 1.34 -18.27 11.80
C ASP A 54 1.22 -19.18 10.56
N ILE A 55 1.39 -18.62 9.38
CA ILE A 55 1.43 -19.42 8.13
C ILE A 55 2.63 -20.36 8.11
N LYS A 56 3.79 -19.96 8.63
CA LYS A 56 4.93 -20.88 8.77
C LYS A 56 4.65 -22.07 9.69
N LYS A 57 3.96 -21.84 10.82
CA LYS A 57 3.52 -22.92 11.72
C LYS A 57 2.54 -23.85 11.03
N PHE A 58 1.54 -23.26 10.30
CA PHE A 58 0.61 -24.02 9.50
C PHE A 58 1.32 -24.90 8.47
N ILE A 59 2.22 -24.33 7.67
CA ILE A 59 2.99 -25.07 6.65
C ILE A 59 3.78 -26.22 7.29
N LYS A 60 4.49 -25.96 8.40
CA LYS A 60 5.29 -26.98 9.11
C LYS A 60 4.45 -28.12 9.69
N SER A 61 3.16 -27.95 9.83
CA SER A 61 2.28 -29.00 10.32
C SER A 61 1.94 -30.05 9.27
N PHE A 62 2.28 -29.84 7.99
CA PHE A 62 2.02 -30.75 6.89
C PHE A 62 3.32 -31.32 6.31
N ASN A 63 3.21 -32.48 5.61
CA ASN A 63 4.32 -33.05 4.88
C ASN A 63 4.52 -32.32 3.54
N ASP A 64 5.73 -32.36 2.99
CA ASP A 64 6.08 -31.66 1.73
C ASP A 64 5.23 -32.07 0.52
N ASN A 65 4.70 -33.29 0.52
CA ASN A 65 3.81 -33.80 -0.51
C ASN A 65 2.34 -33.39 -0.35
N GLU A 66 1.96 -32.87 0.81
CA GLU A 66 0.60 -32.40 1.14
C GLU A 66 0.43 -30.90 0.85
N ILE A 67 1.51 -30.13 0.76
CA ILE A 67 1.46 -28.70 0.62
C ILE A 67 2.36 -28.20 -0.52
N LYS A 68 1.83 -27.31 -1.34
CA LYS A 68 2.55 -26.68 -2.43
C LYS A 68 2.45 -25.14 -2.35
N ILE A 69 3.59 -24.49 -2.29
CA ILE A 69 3.70 -23.05 -2.18
C ILE A 69 4.13 -22.46 -3.52
N TYR A 70 3.41 -21.45 -3.97
CA TYR A 70 3.67 -20.74 -5.23
C TYR A 70 4.29 -19.39 -4.97
N ASP A 71 5.22 -19.00 -5.85
CA ASP A 71 5.81 -17.66 -5.82
C ASP A 71 4.76 -16.58 -6.09
N ASN A 72 4.89 -15.45 -5.39
CA ASN A 72 4.00 -14.30 -5.52
C ASN A 72 4.75 -13.08 -6.04
N PHE A 73 4.08 -12.17 -6.74
CA PHE A 73 4.55 -10.84 -7.18
C PHE A 73 5.91 -10.79 -7.92
N GLY A 74 6.45 -11.89 -8.39
CA GLY A 74 7.77 -11.93 -9.04
C GLY A 74 8.93 -11.70 -8.08
N LEU A 75 8.78 -12.12 -6.82
CA LEU A 75 9.81 -12.08 -5.79
C LEU A 75 10.91 -13.11 -6.05
N GLN A 76 12.12 -12.80 -5.60
CA GLN A 76 13.22 -13.74 -5.49
C GLN A 76 13.29 -14.24 -4.04
N LEU A 77 12.77 -15.45 -3.77
CA LEU A 77 12.64 -15.98 -2.42
C LEU A 77 13.86 -16.78 -1.96
N LYS A 78 14.58 -17.43 -2.88
CA LYS A 78 15.72 -18.29 -2.55
C LYS A 78 17.04 -17.53 -2.52
N GLU A 79 17.37 -16.86 -3.62
CA GLU A 79 18.62 -16.09 -3.76
C GLU A 79 18.28 -14.70 -4.32
N PHE A 80 18.34 -13.72 -3.43
CA PHE A 80 18.12 -12.34 -3.83
C PHE A 80 19.40 -11.71 -4.37
N ASN A 81 19.36 -11.32 -5.64
CA ASN A 81 20.41 -10.54 -6.27
C ASN A 81 19.85 -9.20 -6.72
N ARG A 82 20.23 -8.14 -6.02
CA ARG A 82 19.75 -6.78 -6.32
C ARG A 82 20.10 -6.29 -7.72
N ASP A 83 21.22 -6.74 -8.27
CA ASP A 83 21.70 -6.27 -9.57
C ASP A 83 20.97 -6.94 -10.75
N SER A 84 20.55 -8.19 -10.59
CA SER A 84 19.78 -8.94 -11.59
C SER A 84 18.26 -8.79 -11.43
N TRP A 85 17.79 -8.39 -10.26
CA TRP A 85 16.38 -8.43 -9.87
C TRP A 85 15.43 -7.83 -10.91
N SER A 86 15.76 -6.66 -11.48
CA SER A 86 14.90 -5.99 -12.47
C SER A 86 14.75 -6.79 -13.77
N ARG A 87 15.82 -7.44 -14.22
CA ARG A 87 15.80 -8.32 -15.40
C ARG A 87 14.99 -9.58 -15.13
N ASP A 88 15.18 -10.17 -13.96
CA ASP A 88 14.52 -11.42 -13.59
C ASP A 88 13.02 -11.20 -13.32
N TRP A 89 12.67 -10.06 -12.72
CA TRP A 89 11.27 -9.63 -12.56
C TRP A 89 10.58 -9.49 -13.94
N ASN A 90 11.24 -8.84 -14.93
CA ASN A 90 10.68 -8.74 -16.28
C ASN A 90 10.45 -10.12 -16.91
N LYS A 91 11.37 -11.08 -16.73
CA LYS A 91 11.20 -12.46 -17.19
C LYS A 91 9.98 -13.14 -16.57
N ILE A 92 9.78 -12.95 -15.25
CA ILE A 92 8.63 -13.52 -14.55
C ILE A 92 7.33 -12.92 -15.06
N MET A 93 7.28 -11.59 -15.23
CA MET A 93 6.08 -10.90 -15.71
C MET A 93 5.73 -11.23 -17.16
N SER A 94 6.71 -11.64 -17.96
CA SER A 94 6.52 -12.03 -19.37
C SER A 94 6.19 -13.52 -19.56
N LYS A 95 6.15 -14.34 -18.49
CA LYS A 95 5.72 -15.75 -18.60
C LYS A 95 4.23 -15.79 -18.99
N PRO A 96 3.81 -16.76 -19.81
CA PRO A 96 2.41 -16.90 -20.19
C PRO A 96 1.48 -16.90 -18.97
N LEU A 97 0.29 -16.34 -19.14
CA LEU A 97 -0.79 -16.55 -18.18
C LEU A 97 -1.23 -18.00 -18.29
N LEU A 98 -1.56 -18.60 -17.16
CA LEU A 98 -2.16 -19.92 -17.16
C LEU A 98 -3.59 -19.81 -17.66
N GLU A 99 -4.02 -20.78 -18.46
CA GLU A 99 -5.41 -20.93 -18.82
C GLU A 99 -6.23 -21.31 -17.59
N ILE A 100 -7.49 -20.86 -17.57
CA ILE A 100 -8.42 -21.28 -16.52
C ILE A 100 -8.74 -22.75 -16.79
N PRO A 101 -8.46 -23.67 -15.85
CA PRO A 101 -8.75 -25.07 -16.07
C PRO A 101 -10.27 -25.28 -16.26
N GLU A 102 -10.65 -26.08 -17.25
CA GLU A 102 -12.04 -26.58 -17.34
C GLU A 102 -12.25 -27.54 -16.18
N ILE A 103 -12.94 -27.09 -15.16
CA ILE A 103 -13.21 -27.92 -13.98
C ILE A 103 -14.58 -28.54 -14.14
N SER A 104 -14.62 -29.61 -14.90
CA SER A 104 -15.85 -30.41 -15.14
C SER A 104 -16.30 -31.23 -13.93
N ASN A 105 -15.42 -31.44 -12.94
CA ASN A 105 -15.68 -32.30 -11.78
C ASN A 105 -15.05 -31.71 -10.50
N PHE A 106 -15.49 -30.56 -10.04
CA PHE A 106 -15.36 -30.25 -8.62
C PHE A 106 -16.33 -31.18 -7.89
N ASN A 107 -15.85 -32.36 -7.58
CA ASN A 107 -16.56 -33.29 -6.74
C ASN A 107 -16.81 -32.63 -5.40
N LYS A 108 -18.09 -32.33 -5.15
CA LYS A 108 -18.69 -32.03 -3.86
C LYS A 108 -17.71 -31.35 -2.88
N VAL A 109 -17.82 -30.04 -2.79
CA VAL A 109 -17.46 -29.40 -1.51
C VAL A 109 -18.28 -30.14 -0.45
N ILE A 110 -17.64 -31.01 0.30
CA ILE A 110 -18.31 -31.74 1.39
C ILE A 110 -18.68 -30.64 2.38
N PRO A 111 -19.98 -30.46 2.69
CA PRO A 111 -20.36 -29.52 3.74
C PRO A 111 -19.83 -30.07 5.05
N LEU A 112 -18.69 -29.58 5.48
CA LEU A 112 -18.16 -29.86 6.81
C LEU A 112 -19.01 -29.09 7.80
N GLN A 113 -19.53 -29.75 8.83
CA GLN A 113 -20.40 -29.12 9.84
C GLN A 113 -19.73 -27.95 10.55
N GLU A 114 -18.40 -27.88 10.55
CA GLU A 114 -17.61 -26.84 11.20
C GLU A 114 -17.23 -25.67 10.27
N PHE A 115 -17.53 -25.77 8.98
CA PHE A 115 -17.38 -24.65 8.05
C PHE A 115 -18.75 -23.98 7.84
N GLU A 116 -18.81 -22.71 8.14
CA GLU A 116 -19.99 -21.93 7.80
C GLU A 116 -19.99 -21.57 6.32
N ASP A 117 -21.17 -21.68 5.70
CA ASP A 117 -21.38 -21.16 4.35
C ASP A 117 -21.27 -19.64 4.40
N PHE A 118 -20.46 -19.06 3.50
CA PHE A 118 -20.27 -17.62 3.40
C PHE A 118 -21.61 -16.85 3.34
N GLU A 119 -22.62 -17.41 2.65
CA GLU A 119 -23.93 -16.79 2.54
C GLU A 119 -24.72 -16.77 3.87
N LYS A 120 -24.39 -17.67 4.81
CA LYS A 120 -25.06 -17.75 6.12
C LYS A 120 -24.40 -16.91 7.18
N LYS A 121 -23.12 -16.59 7.03
CA LYS A 121 -22.38 -15.77 7.97
C LYS A 121 -22.50 -14.31 7.55
N ASN A 122 -23.20 -13.50 8.35
CA ASN A 122 -23.17 -12.04 8.22
C ASN A 122 -21.80 -11.52 8.69
N ILE A 123 -20.73 -11.88 7.95
CA ILE A 123 -19.35 -11.45 8.23
C ILE A 123 -19.18 -9.97 7.97
N ILE A 124 -20.05 -9.41 7.13
CA ILE A 124 -20.08 -7.99 6.82
C ILE A 124 -21.36 -7.46 7.43
N GLU A 125 -21.27 -6.90 8.64
CA GLU A 125 -22.18 -5.81 8.94
C GLU A 125 -22.11 -4.89 7.73
N LYS A 126 -23.26 -4.65 7.09
CA LYS A 126 -23.37 -3.61 6.06
C LYS A 126 -23.08 -2.26 6.74
N HIS A 127 -21.83 -2.03 7.04
CA HIS A 127 -21.36 -0.67 7.13
C HIS A 127 -21.57 -0.12 5.73
N GLU A 128 -22.52 0.75 5.58
CA GLU A 128 -22.68 1.61 4.40
C GLU A 128 -21.42 2.50 4.35
N LEU A 129 -20.33 1.91 3.90
CA LEU A 129 -19.10 2.62 3.64
C LEU A 129 -19.27 3.25 2.26
N ASP A 130 -20.08 4.30 2.23
CA ASP A 130 -20.24 5.19 1.09
C ASP A 130 -18.85 5.59 0.57
N GLY A 131 -18.52 5.15 -0.64
CA GLY A 131 -17.26 5.47 -1.30
C GLY A 131 -16.16 4.43 -1.23
N ILE A 132 -16.33 3.31 -0.52
CA ILE A 132 -15.35 2.21 -0.60
C ILE A 132 -15.46 1.49 -1.94
N GLN A 133 -14.28 1.22 -2.51
CA GLN A 133 -14.16 0.53 -3.78
C GLN A 133 -14.62 -0.92 -3.67
N ILE A 134 -15.59 -1.30 -4.50
CA ILE A 134 -16.11 -2.67 -4.57
C ILE A 134 -15.04 -3.59 -5.16
N GLY A 135 -14.86 -4.79 -4.58
CA GLY A 135 -13.91 -5.79 -5.00
C GLY A 135 -14.40 -6.67 -6.16
N GLY A 136 -13.59 -7.66 -6.51
CA GLY A 136 -13.90 -8.69 -7.50
C GLY A 136 -13.17 -8.52 -8.83
N GLU A 137 -13.02 -9.65 -9.54
CA GLU A 137 -12.24 -9.70 -10.79
C GLU A 137 -12.91 -8.93 -11.93
N LYS A 138 -14.23 -9.00 -12.05
CA LYS A 138 -14.98 -8.28 -13.09
C LYS A 138 -14.67 -6.78 -13.02
N LEU A 139 -14.82 -6.18 -11.83
CA LEU A 139 -14.53 -4.77 -11.61
C LEU A 139 -13.06 -4.45 -11.79
N ALA A 140 -12.16 -5.35 -11.40
CA ALA A 140 -10.73 -5.18 -11.65
C ALA A 140 -10.41 -5.09 -13.15
N LEU A 141 -11.04 -5.94 -13.97
CA LEU A 141 -10.89 -5.92 -15.43
C LEU A 141 -11.50 -4.67 -16.07
N GLU A 142 -12.67 -4.23 -15.61
CA GLU A 142 -13.30 -2.99 -16.06
C GLU A 142 -12.41 -1.77 -15.77
N LEU A 143 -11.83 -1.70 -14.56
CA LEU A 143 -10.88 -0.66 -14.18
C LEU A 143 -9.58 -0.71 -15.00
N LEU A 144 -9.06 -1.92 -15.25
CA LEU A 144 -7.87 -2.12 -16.08
C LEU A 144 -8.11 -1.62 -17.51
N ASN A 145 -9.21 -2.05 -18.13
CA ASN A 145 -9.54 -1.71 -19.51
C ASN A 145 -9.77 -0.21 -19.66
N SER A 146 -10.65 0.37 -18.85
CA SER A 146 -10.91 1.80 -18.87
C SER A 146 -9.67 2.66 -18.61
N PHE A 147 -8.75 2.18 -17.76
CA PHE A 147 -7.49 2.87 -17.52
C PHE A 147 -6.62 2.91 -18.77
N PHE A 148 -6.48 1.80 -19.49
CA PHE A 148 -5.66 1.75 -20.71
C PHE A 148 -6.33 2.37 -21.93
N GLU A 149 -7.65 2.37 -21.99
CA GLU A 149 -8.40 2.96 -23.10
C GLU A 149 -8.40 4.49 -23.06
N TYR A 150 -8.64 5.10 -21.88
CA TYR A 150 -8.80 6.56 -21.80
C TYR A 150 -8.34 7.21 -20.48
N ARG A 151 -8.52 6.56 -19.30
CA ARG A 151 -8.26 7.22 -18.02
C ARG A 151 -6.78 7.55 -17.77
N ALA A 152 -5.86 6.82 -18.38
CA ALA A 152 -4.42 7.07 -18.22
C ALA A 152 -3.96 8.33 -18.96
N ASP A 153 -4.80 8.98 -19.76
CA ASP A 153 -4.43 10.26 -20.41
C ASP A 153 -4.19 11.35 -19.35
N GLY A 154 -2.97 11.88 -19.35
CA GLY A 154 -2.52 12.85 -18.35
C GLY A 154 -2.20 12.26 -16.97
N TYR A 155 -2.19 10.95 -16.79
CA TYR A 155 -1.93 10.27 -15.52
C TYR A 155 -0.76 10.85 -14.73
N ARG A 156 0.37 11.18 -15.38
CA ARG A 156 1.56 11.71 -14.72
C ARG A 156 1.32 13.04 -14.00
N LYS A 157 0.39 13.85 -14.47
CA LYS A 157 0.03 15.13 -13.88
C LYS A 157 -1.09 14.95 -12.86
N LYS A 158 -2.16 14.30 -13.27
CA LYS A 158 -3.42 14.14 -12.53
C LYS A 158 -3.26 13.25 -11.27
N MET A 159 -2.34 12.28 -11.29
CA MET A 159 -2.13 11.37 -10.15
C MET A 159 -1.72 12.05 -8.83
N SER A 160 -1.34 13.32 -8.86
CA SER A 160 -0.93 14.06 -7.67
C SER A 160 -2.06 14.88 -7.04
N CYS A 161 -3.04 15.30 -7.81
CA CYS A 161 -4.22 16.03 -7.37
C CYS A 161 -5.26 15.05 -6.82
N PRO A 162 -5.75 15.18 -5.57
CA PRO A 162 -6.71 14.23 -5.00
C PRO A 162 -8.03 14.19 -5.78
N ASN A 163 -8.53 15.32 -6.26
CA ASN A 163 -9.76 15.40 -7.05
C ASN A 163 -9.66 14.63 -8.39
N GLU A 164 -8.53 14.77 -9.10
CA GLU A 164 -8.33 14.11 -10.39
C GLU A 164 -7.86 12.65 -10.25
N ALA A 165 -7.11 12.33 -9.18
CA ALA A 165 -6.49 11.03 -9.01
C ALA A 165 -7.50 9.89 -8.86
N GLU A 166 -8.69 10.16 -8.35
CA GLU A 166 -9.73 9.15 -8.20
C GLU A 166 -10.12 8.53 -9.55
N THR A 167 -10.21 9.35 -10.58
CA THR A 167 -10.55 8.92 -11.94
C THR A 167 -9.32 8.61 -12.79
N ALA A 168 -8.25 9.39 -12.68
CA ALA A 168 -7.05 9.25 -13.50
C ALA A 168 -6.07 8.16 -13.02
N CYS A 169 -6.14 7.71 -11.77
CA CYS A 169 -5.36 6.55 -11.33
C CYS A 169 -6.03 5.23 -11.75
N SER A 170 -5.23 4.17 -11.84
CA SER A 170 -5.74 2.86 -12.25
C SER A 170 -6.76 2.28 -11.28
N ARG A 171 -6.66 2.62 -10.00
CA ARG A 171 -7.50 2.06 -8.91
C ARG A 171 -7.36 0.54 -8.75
N LEU A 172 -6.26 -0.03 -9.23
CA LEU A 172 -6.00 -1.48 -9.18
C LEU A 172 -5.33 -1.93 -7.89
N SER A 173 -4.84 -1.01 -7.04
CA SER A 173 -4.09 -1.39 -5.84
C SER A 173 -4.87 -2.30 -4.88
N PRO A 174 -6.16 -2.05 -4.55
CA PRO A 174 -6.93 -3.00 -3.73
C PRO A 174 -7.10 -4.35 -4.42
N HIS A 175 -7.38 -4.37 -5.71
CA HIS A 175 -7.58 -5.60 -6.47
C HIS A 175 -6.31 -6.46 -6.56
N ILE A 176 -5.13 -5.83 -6.62
CA ILE A 176 -3.83 -6.53 -6.60
C ILE A 176 -3.54 -7.05 -5.19
N ALA A 177 -3.77 -6.25 -4.15
CA ALA A 177 -3.54 -6.63 -2.76
C ALA A 177 -4.38 -7.85 -2.35
N PHE A 178 -5.64 -7.91 -2.78
CA PHE A 178 -6.55 -9.03 -2.52
C PHE A 178 -6.51 -10.14 -3.59
N GLY A 179 -5.66 -10.04 -4.60
CA GLY A 179 -5.52 -11.07 -5.63
C GLY A 179 -6.70 -11.18 -6.61
N SER A 180 -7.62 -10.20 -6.64
CA SER A 180 -8.72 -10.17 -7.63
C SER A 180 -8.22 -10.06 -9.07
N ILE A 181 -7.00 -9.56 -9.27
CA ILE A 181 -6.30 -9.55 -10.54
C ILE A 181 -4.81 -9.79 -10.31
N SER A 182 -4.19 -10.64 -11.13
CA SER A 182 -2.75 -10.87 -11.01
C SER A 182 -1.94 -9.72 -11.58
N LEU A 183 -0.83 -9.39 -10.92
CA LEU A 183 0.09 -8.36 -11.41
C LEU A 183 0.63 -8.69 -12.80
N ARG A 184 0.81 -9.98 -13.11
CA ARG A 184 1.25 -10.44 -14.44
C ARG A 184 0.21 -10.10 -15.51
N LYS A 185 -1.08 -10.29 -15.23
CA LYS A 185 -2.16 -9.88 -16.14
C LYS A 185 -2.11 -8.38 -16.41
N VAL A 186 -1.98 -7.57 -15.34
CA VAL A 186 -1.87 -6.10 -15.47
C VAL A 186 -0.65 -5.71 -16.31
N TYR A 187 0.50 -6.33 -16.09
CA TYR A 187 1.73 -6.05 -16.84
C TYR A 187 1.62 -6.41 -18.31
N GLN A 188 1.02 -7.55 -18.64
CA GLN A 188 0.87 -7.99 -20.03
C GLN A 188 -0.16 -7.13 -20.76
N SER A 189 -1.32 -6.86 -20.17
CA SER A 189 -2.30 -5.91 -20.75
C SER A 189 -1.71 -4.52 -20.95
N LEU A 190 -0.85 -4.05 -20.05
CA LEU A 190 -0.10 -2.81 -20.25
C LEU A 190 0.84 -2.88 -21.43
N SER A 191 1.50 -4.01 -21.64
CA SER A 191 2.43 -4.19 -22.77
C SER A 191 1.70 -4.12 -24.11
N ASP A 192 0.50 -4.70 -24.17
CA ASP A 192 -0.37 -4.64 -25.35
C ASP A 192 -0.89 -3.20 -25.58
N ALA A 193 -1.34 -2.54 -24.53
CA ALA A 193 -1.80 -1.15 -24.60
C ALA A 193 -0.70 -0.17 -25.06
N LEU A 194 0.57 -0.42 -24.72
CA LEU A 194 1.71 0.40 -25.17
C LEU A 194 1.94 0.35 -26.67
N ILE A 195 1.43 -0.64 -27.39
CA ILE A 195 1.56 -0.76 -28.85
C ILE A 195 0.70 0.30 -29.53
N THR A 196 -0.55 0.44 -29.11
CA THR A 196 -1.60 1.24 -29.80
C THR A 196 -1.89 2.60 -29.17
N SER A 197 -1.57 2.78 -27.87
CA SER A 197 -1.95 3.99 -27.12
C SER A 197 -1.28 5.27 -27.61
N ASN A 198 -2.04 6.38 -27.56
CA ASN A 198 -1.54 7.73 -27.85
C ASN A 198 -0.85 8.39 -26.63
N PHE A 199 -1.07 7.89 -25.40
CA PHE A 199 -0.49 8.41 -24.14
C PHE A 199 0.59 7.47 -23.55
N LYS A 200 1.47 6.96 -24.40
CA LYS A 200 2.54 6.01 -24.03
C LYS A 200 3.39 6.48 -22.85
N ASN A 201 3.68 7.78 -22.76
CA ASN A 201 4.49 8.31 -21.66
C ASN A 201 3.83 8.15 -20.27
N ASP A 202 2.52 8.23 -20.20
CA ASP A 202 1.75 8.01 -18.99
C ASP A 202 1.74 6.52 -18.64
N LEU A 203 1.54 5.65 -19.61
CA LEU A 203 1.62 4.20 -19.45
C LEU A 203 3.04 3.74 -19.04
N TYR A 204 4.09 4.32 -19.57
CA TYR A 204 5.46 4.04 -19.08
C TYR A 204 5.65 4.50 -17.63
N SER A 205 5.01 5.58 -17.21
CA SER A 205 5.02 5.99 -15.82
C SER A 205 4.29 4.98 -14.93
N PHE A 206 3.17 4.44 -15.38
CA PHE A 206 2.44 3.38 -14.68
C PHE A 206 3.27 2.09 -14.61
N LYS A 207 3.93 1.68 -15.71
CA LYS A 207 4.85 0.52 -15.72
C LYS A 207 5.90 0.58 -14.61
N LYS A 208 6.44 1.77 -14.35
CA LYS A 208 7.40 1.97 -13.24
C LYS A 208 6.77 1.73 -11.88
N ARG A 209 5.46 1.99 -11.73
CA ARG A 209 4.75 1.74 -10.46
C ARG A 209 4.59 0.26 -10.18
N LEU A 210 4.27 -0.55 -11.20
CA LEU A 210 4.20 -2.01 -11.07
C LEU A 210 5.56 -2.59 -10.66
N HIS A 211 6.63 -2.09 -11.22
CA HIS A 211 7.99 -2.48 -10.85
C HIS A 211 8.33 -2.09 -9.40
N TRP A 212 7.95 -0.88 -8.97
CA TRP A 212 8.17 -0.45 -7.59
C TRP A 212 7.33 -1.21 -6.58
N HIS A 213 6.12 -1.60 -6.92
CA HIS A 213 5.26 -2.45 -6.10
C HIS A 213 6.06 -3.67 -5.60
N CYS A 214 6.52 -4.51 -6.50
CA CYS A 214 7.29 -5.69 -6.14
C CYS A 214 8.66 -5.39 -5.51
N HIS A 215 9.29 -4.27 -5.90
CA HIS A 215 10.56 -3.89 -5.30
C HIS A 215 10.44 -3.55 -3.81
N PHE A 216 9.35 -2.91 -3.40
CA PHE A 216 9.12 -2.61 -1.99
C PHE A 216 8.77 -3.87 -1.20
N ILE A 217 7.96 -4.76 -1.75
CA ILE A 217 7.68 -6.06 -1.12
C ILE A 217 8.97 -6.86 -0.96
N GLN A 218 9.80 -6.92 -2.00
CA GLN A 218 11.10 -7.60 -1.95
C GLN A 218 12.02 -7.07 -0.84
N LYS A 219 11.97 -5.76 -0.52
CA LYS A 219 12.77 -5.22 0.58
C LYS A 219 12.38 -5.82 1.93
N LEU A 220 11.07 -5.84 2.23
CA LEU A 220 10.57 -6.41 3.47
C LEU A 220 10.80 -7.92 3.52
N GLU A 221 10.69 -8.59 2.36
CA GLU A 221 11.01 -10.02 2.24
C GLU A 221 12.47 -10.32 2.55
N THR A 222 13.37 -9.46 2.07
CA THR A 222 14.83 -9.60 2.28
C THR A 222 15.25 -9.25 3.71
N GLU A 223 14.52 -8.35 4.36
CA GLU A 223 14.81 -7.83 5.70
C GLU A 223 13.52 -7.60 6.48
N PRO A 224 12.90 -8.67 7.02
CA PRO A 224 11.63 -8.57 7.73
C PRO A 224 11.66 -7.63 8.95
N GLU A 225 12.81 -7.44 9.56
CA GLU A 225 12.98 -6.52 10.71
C GLU A 225 12.65 -5.07 10.39
N LEU A 226 12.60 -4.68 9.10
CA LEU A 226 12.17 -3.34 8.68
C LEU A 226 10.73 -3.02 9.10
N GLU A 227 9.95 -4.02 9.48
CA GLU A 227 8.58 -3.81 9.97
C GLU A 227 8.56 -3.05 11.31
N TYR A 228 9.59 -3.20 12.13
CA TYR A 228 9.66 -2.58 13.46
C TYR A 228 10.98 -1.82 13.75
N LYS A 229 12.01 -1.98 12.92
CA LYS A 229 13.28 -1.24 12.99
C LYS A 229 13.43 -0.28 11.82
N SER A 230 14.02 0.87 12.05
CA SER A 230 14.37 1.78 10.98
C SER A 230 15.43 1.18 10.06
N MET A 231 15.28 1.39 8.75
CA MET A 231 16.26 0.94 7.75
C MET A 231 17.67 1.45 8.05
N HIS A 232 17.80 2.63 8.63
CA HIS A 232 19.06 3.16 9.13
C HIS A 232 19.08 3.09 10.67
N PRO A 233 19.95 2.28 11.31
CA PRO A 233 19.91 2.02 12.75
C PRO A 233 20.00 3.28 13.62
N HIS A 234 20.78 4.27 13.22
CA HIS A 234 20.89 5.55 13.99
C HIS A 234 19.58 6.38 13.98
N CYS A 235 18.57 5.98 13.21
CA CYS A 235 17.28 6.66 13.17
C CYS A 235 16.25 6.10 14.15
N ASP A 236 16.50 4.94 14.76
CA ASP A 236 15.55 4.32 15.68
C ASP A 236 15.27 5.19 16.91
N LYS A 237 16.32 5.85 17.39
CA LYS A 237 16.23 6.77 18.55
C LYS A 237 16.03 8.26 18.17
N LEU A 238 15.68 8.53 16.92
CA LEU A 238 15.49 9.91 16.46
C LEU A 238 14.27 10.58 17.10
N ARG A 239 13.22 9.78 17.33
CA ARG A 239 11.95 10.20 17.91
C ARG A 239 11.54 9.19 18.98
N GLU A 240 11.66 9.57 20.24
CA GLU A 240 11.40 8.69 21.39
C GLU A 240 10.16 9.10 22.17
N ILE A 241 9.68 10.33 21.95
CA ILE A 241 8.57 10.89 22.74
C ILE A 241 7.26 10.64 21.98
N GLU A 242 6.35 9.96 22.63
CA GLU A 242 4.97 9.79 22.19
C GLU A 242 4.12 10.94 22.73
N ASP A 243 3.31 11.53 21.85
CA ASP A 243 2.23 12.44 22.22
C ASP A 243 0.92 11.90 21.67
N LYS A 244 0.18 11.22 22.54
CA LYS A 244 -1.08 10.54 22.17
C LYS A 244 -2.15 11.52 21.69
N GLU A 245 -2.25 12.68 22.29
CA GLU A 245 -3.24 13.70 21.92
C GLU A 245 -2.96 14.22 20.49
N LEU A 246 -1.70 14.51 20.16
CA LEU A 246 -1.32 14.93 18.83
C LEU A 246 -1.54 13.84 17.78
N ILE A 247 -1.25 12.57 18.13
CA ILE A 247 -1.49 11.42 17.24
C ILE A 247 -2.99 11.26 17.00
N GLU A 248 -3.81 11.35 18.03
CA GLU A 248 -5.27 11.22 17.94
C GLU A 248 -5.89 12.33 17.08
N LYS A 249 -5.54 13.58 17.34
CA LYS A 249 -5.97 14.71 16.51
C LYS A 249 -5.55 14.55 15.04
N TRP A 250 -4.32 14.10 14.82
CA TRP A 250 -3.83 13.86 13.47
C TRP A 250 -4.62 12.78 12.76
N ILE A 251 -4.74 11.59 13.33
CA ILE A 251 -5.43 10.48 12.65
C ILE A 251 -6.92 10.78 12.45
N ASN A 252 -7.51 11.62 13.28
CA ASN A 252 -8.91 12.04 13.16
C ASN A 252 -9.14 13.14 12.12
N GLY A 253 -8.09 13.79 11.60
CA GLY A 253 -8.23 14.92 10.68
C GLY A 253 -8.66 16.20 11.41
N GLU A 254 -8.12 16.40 12.61
CA GLU A 254 -8.43 17.52 13.52
C GLU A 254 -7.17 18.39 13.76
N THR A 255 -6.36 18.55 12.72
CA THR A 255 -5.06 19.23 12.86
C THR A 255 -5.14 20.73 12.73
N GLY A 256 -6.26 21.28 12.26
CA GLY A 256 -6.43 22.70 11.95
C GLY A 256 -5.78 23.13 10.62
N PHE A 257 -5.38 22.15 9.79
CA PHE A 257 -4.91 22.36 8.41
C PHE A 257 -5.91 21.75 7.43
N PRO A 258 -6.83 22.53 6.84
CA PRO A 258 -7.98 22.00 6.10
C PRO A 258 -7.65 20.96 5.03
N PHE A 259 -6.57 21.16 4.26
CA PHE A 259 -6.17 20.20 3.23
C PHE A 259 -5.68 18.88 3.80
N LEU A 260 -4.92 18.90 4.90
CA LEU A 260 -4.46 17.70 5.58
C LEU A 260 -5.64 16.95 6.22
N ASP A 261 -6.53 17.69 6.88
CA ASP A 261 -7.71 17.16 7.52
C ASP A 261 -8.66 16.55 6.49
N ALA A 262 -8.90 17.23 5.36
CA ALA A 262 -9.66 16.68 4.24
C ALA A 262 -9.07 15.36 3.71
N CYS A 263 -7.73 15.27 3.62
CA CYS A 263 -7.07 14.02 3.20
C CYS A 263 -7.33 12.86 4.16
N LEU A 264 -7.30 13.10 5.46
CA LEU A 264 -7.52 12.07 6.49
C LEU A 264 -8.99 11.68 6.58
N ILE A 265 -9.91 12.65 6.54
CA ILE A 265 -11.36 12.41 6.51
C ILE A 265 -11.73 11.58 5.26
N TYR A 266 -11.23 11.98 4.08
CA TYR A 266 -11.46 11.24 2.84
C TYR A 266 -10.89 9.83 2.89
N LEU A 267 -9.68 9.65 3.44
CA LEU A 267 -9.07 8.33 3.59
C LEU A 267 -9.90 7.44 4.52
N LYS A 268 -10.37 7.95 5.67
CA LYS A 268 -11.25 7.21 6.58
C LYS A 268 -12.54 6.78 5.91
N LYS A 269 -13.13 7.66 5.09
CA LYS A 269 -14.39 7.39 4.39
C LYS A 269 -14.24 6.35 3.27
N THR A 270 -13.15 6.43 2.48
CA THR A 270 -13.01 5.67 1.24
C THR A 270 -12.01 4.52 1.28
N GLY A 271 -11.18 4.47 2.32
CA GLY A 271 -10.06 3.51 2.43
C GLY A 271 -8.94 3.74 1.42
N TRP A 272 -8.98 4.84 0.63
CA TRP A 272 -8.00 5.11 -0.40
C TRP A 272 -7.71 6.62 -0.55
N ILE A 273 -6.45 6.93 -0.79
CA ILE A 273 -6.03 8.25 -1.23
C ILE A 273 -4.78 8.13 -2.11
N ASN A 274 -4.54 9.09 -3.00
CA ASN A 274 -3.40 9.08 -3.90
C ASN A 274 -2.06 9.19 -3.18
N PHE A 275 -1.01 8.68 -3.83
CA PHE A 275 0.33 8.55 -3.24
C PHE A 275 0.91 9.85 -2.65
N ARG A 276 0.74 10.98 -3.33
CA ARG A 276 1.28 12.26 -2.85
C ARG A 276 0.67 12.68 -1.51
N MET A 277 -0.63 12.45 -1.34
CA MET A 277 -1.31 12.77 -0.08
C MET A 277 -0.90 11.81 1.03
N ARG A 278 -0.75 10.50 0.75
CA ARG A 278 -0.17 9.54 1.72
C ARG A 278 1.20 10.00 2.21
N ALA A 279 2.04 10.48 1.29
CA ALA A 279 3.37 10.99 1.63
C ALA A 279 3.31 12.26 2.50
N MET A 280 2.38 13.17 2.24
CA MET A 280 2.18 14.37 3.06
C MET A 280 1.66 14.02 4.44
N ILE A 281 0.64 13.17 4.55
CA ILE A 281 0.06 12.72 5.83
C ILE A 281 1.16 12.14 6.73
N MET A 282 1.95 11.20 6.21
CA MET A 282 3.02 10.58 6.99
C MET A 282 4.17 11.55 7.30
N SER A 283 4.51 12.42 6.35
CA SER A 283 5.52 13.47 6.55
C SER A 283 5.12 14.43 7.67
N PHE A 284 3.84 14.80 7.76
CA PHE A 284 3.36 15.70 8.81
C PHE A 284 3.50 15.06 10.20
N ALA A 285 3.05 13.82 10.38
CA ALA A 285 3.20 13.09 11.63
C ALA A 285 4.68 12.99 12.06
N SER A 286 5.56 12.68 11.11
CA SER A 286 6.98 12.45 11.40
C SER A 286 7.80 13.73 11.60
N TYR A 287 7.52 14.81 10.89
CA TYR A 287 8.35 16.02 10.94
C TYR A 287 7.68 17.17 11.69
N ASN A 288 6.38 17.36 11.53
CA ASN A 288 5.68 18.45 12.20
C ASN A 288 5.24 18.06 13.61
N LEU A 289 4.70 16.85 13.79
CA LEU A 289 4.36 16.34 15.12
C LEU A 289 5.53 15.66 15.82
N TRP A 290 6.59 15.32 15.09
CA TRP A 290 7.80 14.66 15.58
C TRP A 290 7.53 13.29 16.23
N GLN A 291 6.51 12.56 15.74
CA GLN A 291 6.12 11.28 16.31
C GLN A 291 6.92 10.10 15.76
N PRO A 292 7.18 9.05 16.55
CA PRO A 292 7.77 7.81 16.08
C PRO A 292 6.91 7.18 14.99
N TRP A 293 7.54 6.76 13.90
CA TRP A 293 6.82 6.14 12.79
C TRP A 293 6.18 4.79 13.17
N GLN A 294 6.76 4.09 14.15
CA GLN A 294 6.24 2.83 14.67
C GLN A 294 4.86 2.98 15.34
N LEU A 295 4.52 4.16 15.83
CA LEU A 295 3.22 4.46 16.43
C LEU A 295 2.20 4.94 15.39
N THR A 296 2.64 5.70 14.39
CA THR A 296 1.74 6.29 13.40
C THR A 296 1.49 5.38 12.19
N SER A 297 2.41 4.46 11.90
CA SER A 297 2.31 3.51 10.78
C SER A 297 1.13 2.54 10.91
N PRO A 298 0.89 1.87 12.06
CA PRO A 298 -0.24 0.95 12.20
C PRO A 298 -1.59 1.65 12.01
N LEU A 299 -1.75 2.85 12.56
CA LEU A 299 -2.99 3.63 12.43
C LEU A 299 -3.34 3.95 10.98
N LEU A 300 -2.32 4.26 10.15
CA LEU A 300 -2.55 4.44 8.71
C LEU A 300 -2.79 3.11 7.99
N ALA A 301 -2.14 2.04 8.41
CA ALA A 301 -2.32 0.71 7.82
C ALA A 301 -3.78 0.25 7.90
N GLU A 302 -4.43 0.46 9.03
CA GLU A 302 -5.83 0.12 9.28
C GLU A 302 -6.82 0.87 8.35
N LEU A 303 -6.43 2.04 7.85
CA LEU A 303 -7.28 2.84 6.98
C LEU A 303 -7.18 2.44 5.49
N PHE A 304 -6.12 1.73 5.07
CA PHE A 304 -5.91 1.45 3.64
C PHE A 304 -6.54 0.14 3.19
N THR A 305 -7.50 0.22 2.26
CA THR A 305 -8.07 -0.97 1.59
C THR A 305 -7.07 -1.69 0.68
N ASP A 306 -5.98 -1.03 0.32
CA ASP A 306 -4.88 -1.59 -0.49
C ASP A 306 -3.61 -1.83 0.35
N PHE A 307 -3.78 -2.09 1.66
CA PHE A 307 -2.64 -2.35 2.53
C PHE A 307 -1.80 -3.52 2.03
N GLU A 308 -0.51 -3.27 1.86
CA GLU A 308 0.53 -4.26 1.55
C GLU A 308 1.75 -3.90 2.39
N PRO A 309 2.14 -4.73 3.38
CA PRO A 309 3.16 -4.39 4.36
C PRO A 309 4.48 -3.93 3.75
N GLY A 310 4.98 -4.63 2.72
CA GLY A 310 6.24 -4.28 2.09
C GLY A 310 6.25 -2.88 1.47
N ILE A 311 5.12 -2.48 0.87
CA ILE A 311 4.94 -1.15 0.30
C ILE A 311 4.75 -0.12 1.41
N HIS A 312 3.84 -0.38 2.34
CA HIS A 312 3.49 0.53 3.41
C HIS A 312 4.71 0.88 4.26
N ILE A 313 5.39 -0.11 4.84
CA ILE A 313 6.58 0.09 5.68
C ILE A 313 7.70 0.81 4.93
N SER A 314 7.98 0.40 3.69
CA SER A 314 8.98 1.08 2.87
C SER A 314 8.67 2.55 2.63
N GLN A 315 7.41 2.90 2.40
CA GLN A 315 6.97 4.29 2.19
C GLN A 315 6.94 5.08 3.49
N VAL A 316 6.40 4.53 4.57
CA VAL A 316 6.41 5.14 5.90
C VAL A 316 7.85 5.53 6.30
N GLN A 317 8.78 4.60 6.23
CA GLN A 317 10.18 4.88 6.57
C GLN A 317 10.83 5.94 5.65
N MET A 318 10.50 5.92 4.36
CA MET A 318 10.99 6.92 3.43
C MET A 318 10.43 8.31 3.73
N GLN A 319 9.14 8.42 4.04
CA GLN A 319 8.49 9.71 4.38
C GLN A 319 8.88 10.18 5.78
N SER A 320 9.22 9.30 6.70
CA SER A 320 9.74 9.64 8.04
C SER A 320 11.21 10.03 8.05
N GLY A 321 11.93 9.84 6.93
CA GLY A 321 13.35 10.18 6.79
C GLY A 321 14.30 9.25 7.52
N VAL A 322 13.88 8.02 7.83
CA VAL A 322 14.67 7.06 8.62
C VAL A 322 15.40 6.02 7.77
N THR A 323 15.39 6.16 6.44
CA THR A 323 16.07 5.22 5.54
C THR A 323 17.58 5.46 5.41
N GLY A 324 18.08 6.61 5.81
CA GLY A 324 19.49 7.02 5.64
C GLY A 324 19.91 7.36 4.21
N ILE A 325 19.31 6.72 3.21
CA ILE A 325 19.69 6.84 1.78
C ILE A 325 18.89 7.89 1.00
N ASN A 326 17.69 8.22 1.45
CA ASN A 326 16.86 9.26 0.84
C ASN A 326 17.09 10.62 1.52
N LEU A 327 16.97 11.70 0.76
CA LEU A 327 16.91 13.01 1.36
C LEU A 327 15.55 13.19 2.06
N PRO A 328 15.53 13.74 3.28
CA PRO A 328 14.28 14.05 3.98
C PRO A 328 13.41 14.98 3.14
N ARG A 329 12.13 14.65 3.02
CA ARG A 329 11.14 15.45 2.30
C ARG A 329 10.08 15.93 3.28
N ILE A 330 10.22 17.15 3.75
CA ILE A 330 9.24 17.78 4.62
C ILE A 330 8.22 18.49 3.72
N TYR A 331 7.01 17.98 3.67
CA TYR A 331 5.93 18.57 2.88
C TYR A 331 5.34 19.78 3.60
N SER A 332 5.26 20.91 2.91
CA SER A 332 4.51 22.06 3.41
C SER A 332 3.03 21.86 3.13
N VAL A 333 2.20 21.75 4.17
CA VAL A 333 0.75 21.57 4.04
C VAL A 333 0.11 22.72 3.25
N TYR A 334 0.56 23.96 3.44
CA TYR A 334 0.10 25.13 2.70
C TYR A 334 0.40 25.03 1.20
N LYS A 335 1.66 24.67 0.87
CA LYS A 335 2.07 24.51 -0.52
C LYS A 335 1.34 23.34 -1.18
N GLN A 336 1.13 22.23 -0.49
CA GLN A 336 0.38 21.10 -1.06
C GLN A 336 -1.08 21.47 -1.27
N SER A 337 -1.70 22.20 -0.34
CA SER A 337 -3.06 22.70 -0.49
C SER A 337 -3.21 23.54 -1.77
N LEU A 338 -2.35 24.55 -1.93
CA LEU A 338 -2.38 25.45 -3.10
C LEU A 338 -2.03 24.72 -4.42
N ASP A 339 -1.01 23.83 -4.42
CA ASP A 339 -0.53 23.16 -5.65
C ASP A 339 -1.51 22.06 -6.13
N GLN A 340 -2.27 21.44 -5.22
CA GLN A 340 -3.05 20.23 -5.54
C GLN A 340 -4.58 20.46 -5.56
N ASP A 341 -5.07 21.54 -4.98
CA ASP A 341 -6.48 21.96 -5.00
C ASP A 341 -6.60 23.48 -5.00
N PRO A 342 -6.12 24.19 -6.06
CA PRO A 342 -6.00 25.65 -6.06
C PRO A 342 -7.30 26.41 -5.78
N SER A 343 -8.45 25.86 -6.19
CA SER A 343 -9.78 26.43 -5.94
C SER A 343 -10.36 26.08 -4.58
N ALA A 344 -9.71 25.14 -3.84
CA ALA A 344 -10.22 24.51 -2.63
C ALA A 344 -11.57 23.78 -2.79
N GLU A 345 -11.96 23.44 -4.01
CA GLU A 345 -13.23 22.75 -4.28
C GLU A 345 -13.26 21.36 -3.67
N TRP A 346 -12.17 20.61 -3.78
CA TRP A 346 -12.07 19.28 -3.18
C TRP A 346 -12.11 19.36 -1.65
N ILE A 347 -11.37 20.32 -1.04
CA ILE A 347 -11.41 20.56 0.42
C ILE A 347 -12.86 20.84 0.86
N LYS A 348 -13.55 21.74 0.16
CA LYS A 348 -14.93 22.13 0.46
C LYS A 348 -15.92 20.97 0.32
N SER A 349 -15.70 20.09 -0.63
CA SER A 349 -16.55 18.90 -0.82
C SER A 349 -16.39 17.87 0.33
N ILE A 350 -15.25 17.87 1.01
CA ILE A 350 -14.97 16.97 2.14
C ILE A 350 -15.31 17.61 3.49
N ILE A 351 -15.13 18.95 3.59
CA ILE A 351 -15.40 19.73 4.82
C ILE A 351 -16.47 20.78 4.53
N PRO A 352 -17.76 20.43 4.63
CA PRO A 352 -18.87 21.32 4.23
C PRO A 352 -18.91 22.67 4.97
N SER A 353 -18.39 22.73 6.20
CA SER A 353 -18.30 24.00 6.96
C SER A 353 -17.45 25.07 6.26
N LEU A 354 -16.60 24.67 5.32
CA LEU A 354 -15.73 25.58 4.56
C LEU A 354 -16.31 25.98 3.18
N GLU A 355 -17.50 25.53 2.83
CA GLU A 355 -18.10 25.73 1.49
C GLU A 355 -18.08 27.20 1.03
N LYS A 356 -18.45 28.12 1.93
CA LYS A 356 -18.56 29.56 1.65
C LYS A 356 -17.30 30.38 1.95
N ILE A 357 -16.25 29.72 2.39
CA ILE A 357 -15.02 30.39 2.81
C ILE A 357 -14.11 30.65 1.61
N ASP A 358 -13.43 31.79 1.61
CA ASP A 358 -12.45 32.14 0.57
C ASP A 358 -11.30 31.14 0.53
N SER A 359 -10.89 30.74 -0.68
CA SER A 359 -9.86 29.72 -0.88
C SER A 359 -8.49 30.12 -0.31
N ASN A 360 -8.15 31.42 -0.34
CA ASN A 360 -6.87 31.87 0.22
C ASN A 360 -6.82 31.70 1.75
N LEU A 361 -7.94 31.94 2.43
CA LEU A 361 -8.04 31.70 3.87
C LEU A 361 -7.89 30.20 4.18
N ILE A 362 -8.51 29.35 3.38
CA ILE A 362 -8.41 27.88 3.48
C ILE A 362 -6.95 27.42 3.30
N HIS A 363 -6.28 27.89 2.23
CA HIS A 363 -4.92 27.46 1.91
C HIS A 363 -3.90 27.93 2.95
N ASN A 364 -4.10 29.11 3.55
CA ASN A 364 -3.23 29.63 4.60
C ASN A 364 -3.61 29.12 6.01
N ALA A 365 -4.74 28.39 6.12
CA ALA A 365 -5.36 28.00 7.37
C ALA A 365 -5.51 29.19 8.34
N GLU A 366 -5.95 30.31 7.79
CA GLU A 366 -6.27 31.55 8.54
C GLU A 366 -7.77 31.61 8.84
N LEU A 367 -8.22 30.63 9.64
CA LEU A 367 -9.64 30.33 9.84
C LEU A 367 -10.06 30.44 11.30
N LYS A 368 -9.49 31.42 12.02
CA LYS A 368 -9.82 31.67 13.42
C LYS A 368 -11.34 31.80 13.59
N ASP A 369 -11.88 31.11 14.61
CA ASP A 369 -13.30 31.06 14.94
C ASP A 369 -14.22 30.43 13.85
N ILE A 370 -13.66 29.97 12.72
CA ILE A 370 -14.40 29.31 11.62
C ILE A 370 -14.07 27.82 11.55
N TYR A 371 -12.85 27.47 11.86
CA TYR A 371 -12.33 26.09 11.81
C TYR A 371 -11.46 25.80 13.02
N LEU A 372 -10.96 24.57 13.11
CA LEU A 372 -10.12 24.09 14.21
C LEU A 372 -8.82 24.90 14.34
N GLU A 373 -8.36 25.08 15.56
CA GLU A 373 -7.05 25.67 15.81
C GLU A 373 -5.92 24.74 15.34
N LYS A 374 -4.83 25.33 14.86
CA LYS A 374 -3.66 24.58 14.42
C LYS A 374 -2.98 23.95 15.63
N ILE A 375 -2.81 22.63 15.59
CA ILE A 375 -2.15 21.89 16.69
C ILE A 375 -0.64 22.16 16.79
N VAL A 376 -0.01 22.68 15.74
CA VAL A 376 1.41 23.08 15.72
C VAL A 376 1.65 24.27 14.78
N ASP A 377 2.77 24.95 14.97
CA ASP A 377 3.32 25.89 13.97
C ASP A 377 4.17 25.10 12.95
N PRO A 378 3.70 24.87 11.71
CA PRO A 378 4.38 23.98 10.77
C PRO A 378 5.72 24.54 10.27
N LYS A 379 5.94 25.86 10.32
CA LYS A 379 7.21 26.47 9.93
C LYS A 379 8.28 26.21 10.99
N LYS A 380 7.93 26.42 12.27
CA LYS A 380 8.84 26.19 13.41
C LYS A 380 9.17 24.71 13.55
N THR A 381 8.16 23.84 13.51
CA THR A 381 8.37 22.39 13.66
C THR A 381 9.17 21.80 12.51
N ALA A 382 8.92 22.22 11.26
CA ALA A 382 9.71 21.79 10.11
C ALA A 382 11.17 22.27 10.16
N ALA A 383 11.43 23.48 10.70
CA ALA A 383 12.80 23.97 10.90
C ALA A 383 13.55 23.11 11.93
N LYS A 384 12.92 22.85 13.09
CA LYS A 384 13.47 21.98 14.15
C LYS A 384 13.74 20.56 13.64
N ALA A 385 12.78 19.97 12.92
CA ALA A 385 12.92 18.65 12.34
C ALA A 385 14.10 18.58 11.35
N ARG A 386 14.24 19.61 10.51
CA ARG A 386 15.36 19.71 9.56
C ARG A 386 16.70 19.75 10.27
N GLU A 387 16.83 20.58 11.28
CA GLU A 387 18.05 20.70 12.10
C GLU A 387 18.41 19.35 12.74
N SER A 388 17.47 18.71 13.43
CA SER A 388 17.66 17.42 14.10
C SER A 388 18.13 16.33 13.13
N ILE A 389 17.49 16.22 11.96
CA ILE A 389 17.86 15.20 10.97
C ILE A 389 19.23 15.49 10.34
N TRP A 390 19.54 16.75 10.04
CA TRP A 390 20.82 17.07 9.47
C TRP A 390 21.97 16.91 10.46
N SER A 391 21.74 17.11 11.77
CA SER A 391 22.75 16.89 12.81
C SER A 391 23.25 15.44 12.82
N ILE A 392 22.34 14.46 12.81
CA ILE A 392 22.72 13.04 12.79
C ILE A 392 23.35 12.62 11.45
N ARG A 393 22.91 13.17 10.32
CA ARG A 393 23.42 12.83 8.98
C ARG A 393 24.83 13.36 8.72
N LYS A 394 25.32 14.33 9.48
CA LYS A 394 26.71 14.82 9.41
C LYS A 394 27.71 13.82 9.99
N ASN A 395 27.28 12.93 10.89
CA ASN A 395 28.13 11.94 11.56
C ASN A 395 28.78 10.99 10.54
N THR A 396 30.06 10.67 10.73
CA THR A 396 30.84 9.79 9.85
C THR A 396 30.32 8.35 9.86
N GLU A 397 29.94 7.86 11.04
CA GLU A 397 29.37 6.51 11.20
C GLU A 397 28.01 6.41 10.51
N PHE A 398 27.16 7.43 10.64
CA PHE A 398 25.93 7.50 9.86
C PHE A 398 26.19 7.34 8.36
N LYS A 399 27.15 8.07 7.82
CA LYS A 399 27.47 7.99 6.38
C LYS A 399 27.99 6.63 5.97
N LYS A 400 28.75 5.94 6.84
CA LYS A 400 29.24 4.58 6.60
C LYS A 400 28.06 3.60 6.51
N LEU A 401 27.19 3.58 7.51
CA LEU A 401 26.00 2.72 7.55
C LEU A 401 25.03 3.04 6.40
N ALA A 402 24.85 4.32 6.03
CA ALA A 402 24.03 4.69 4.88
C ALA A 402 24.53 4.10 3.57
N LYS A 403 25.85 3.88 3.39
CA LYS A 403 26.41 3.18 2.23
C LYS A 403 26.02 1.69 2.24
N GLU A 404 26.04 1.03 3.38
CA GLU A 404 25.64 -0.36 3.54
C GLU A 404 24.14 -0.53 3.20
N VAL A 405 23.29 0.34 3.76
CA VAL A 405 21.86 0.39 3.43
C VAL A 405 21.65 0.62 1.91
N PHE A 406 22.46 1.51 1.30
CA PHE A 406 22.36 1.77 -0.14
C PHE A 406 22.75 0.54 -0.98
N ILE A 407 23.78 -0.19 -0.59
CA ILE A 407 24.18 -1.43 -1.26
C ILE A 407 23.04 -2.45 -1.22
N LYS A 408 22.39 -2.60 -0.07
CA LYS A 408 21.32 -3.57 0.13
C LYS A 408 20.00 -3.16 -0.55
N HIS A 409 19.57 -1.91 -0.39
CA HIS A 409 18.22 -1.44 -0.74
C HIS A 409 18.18 -0.33 -1.80
N GLY A 410 19.30 0.27 -2.14
CA GLY A 410 19.37 1.43 -3.02
C GLY A 410 19.01 1.12 -4.48
N SER A 411 18.57 2.15 -5.21
CA SER A 411 18.29 2.05 -6.63
C SER A 411 19.58 1.94 -7.46
N ARG A 412 19.68 0.96 -8.32
CA ARG A 412 20.85 0.78 -9.24
C ARG A 412 20.92 1.80 -10.35
N ARG A 413 19.87 2.56 -10.58
CA ARG A 413 19.85 3.64 -11.57
C ARG A 413 20.84 4.76 -11.21
N THR A 414 21.00 5.05 -9.93
CA THR A 414 21.92 6.09 -9.44
C THR A 414 23.39 5.66 -9.58
N GLN A 415 23.71 4.37 -9.46
CA GLN A 415 25.08 3.86 -9.66
C GLN A 415 25.55 3.96 -11.10
N ARG A 416 24.68 3.77 -12.10
CA ARG A 416 25.03 3.96 -13.51
C ARG A 416 25.39 5.41 -13.83
N PHE A 417 24.71 6.37 -13.21
CA PHE A 417 25.00 7.81 -13.40
C PHE A 417 26.35 8.21 -12.81
N ASN A 418 26.74 7.64 -11.65
CA ASN A 418 28.02 7.92 -10.99
C ASN A 418 29.21 7.17 -11.62
N ARG A 419 28.97 6.12 -12.41
CA ARG A 419 30.02 5.44 -13.20
C ARG A 419 30.26 6.09 -14.57
N MET A 420 29.38 6.99 -14.99
CA MET A 420 29.50 7.78 -16.23
C MET A 420 30.05 9.19 -15.98
N ARG A 421 30.35 9.55 -14.74
CA ARG A 421 31.14 10.72 -14.35
C ARG A 421 32.45 10.26 -13.72
#